data_27296c4f6cdfe54fe3f699de1f36739e
#
_entry.id   27296c4f6cdfe54fe3f699de1f36739e
#
_cell.length_a   1.000
_cell.length_b   1.000
_cell.length_c   1.000
_cell.angle_alpha   90.00
_cell.angle_beta   90.00
_cell.angle_gamma   90.00
#
_symmetry.space_group_name_H-M   'P 1'
#
loop_
_entity.id
_entity.type
_entity.pdbx_description
1 polymer ?
#
loop_
_entity_poly.entity_id
_entity_poly.type
_entity_poly.pdbx_seq_one_letter_code
_entity_poly.pdbx_strand_id
1 'polypeptide(L)'
;TIHFMDDPYSIPYPNLTGSSLRVKQIFLNLITNSIKYNRKNGSVDCFLKEEKQSDNRVLVDVTIKDTGIGMSEDFLKNIFQPFVQADQGARSHYKGTGLGMAIVKELLDRMDGTIQIDSVENQGTTIHVVIPFEIAEEPAAVQKMSELPKENLFGCRILLAEDNELNREIAAFLLKDEGISVTEAEDGQQAVECFLKMPEGYYDAVLMDIMMPEMNG
;
A
#
# COMPACT_ATOMS: atom_id res chain seq x y z
N THR A 1 -11.28 12.95 -0.97
CA THR A 1 -10.37 12.86 -2.14
C THR A 1 -8.96 12.61 -1.62
N ILE A 2 -8.19 11.76 -2.30
CA ILE A 2 -6.76 11.56 -2.02
C ILE A 2 -6.01 12.21 -3.17
N HIS A 3 -5.03 13.05 -2.83
CA HIS A 3 -4.16 13.69 -3.80
C HIS A 3 -2.71 13.24 -3.56
N PHE A 4 -2.06 12.75 -4.59
CA PHE A 4 -0.62 12.56 -4.62
C PHE A 4 -0.01 13.74 -5.37
N MET A 5 0.83 14.49 -4.68
CA MET A 5 1.48 15.69 -5.22
C MET A 5 2.94 15.32 -5.48
N ASP A 6 3.18 14.71 -6.62
CA ASP A 6 4.54 14.40 -7.05
C ASP A 6 5.10 15.56 -7.86
N ASP A 7 6.17 16.15 -7.40
CA ASP A 7 7.08 16.90 -8.27
C ASP A 7 7.99 15.85 -8.92
N PRO A 8 7.92 15.63 -10.25
CA PRO A 8 8.77 14.64 -10.93
C PRO A 8 10.27 14.88 -10.76
N TYR A 9 10.65 16.09 -10.31
CA TYR A 9 12.03 16.44 -9.97
C TYR A 9 12.40 16.14 -8.51
N SER A 10 11.45 15.72 -7.68
CA SER A 10 11.69 15.45 -6.24
C SER A 10 12.13 14.02 -5.94
N ILE A 11 12.14 13.12 -6.93
CA ILE A 11 12.52 11.70 -6.80
C ILE A 11 13.68 11.37 -7.75
N PRO A 12 14.90 11.87 -7.47
CA PRO A 12 16.06 11.63 -8.32
C PRO A 12 16.69 10.23 -8.17
N TYR A 13 16.30 9.46 -7.15
CA TYR A 13 16.87 8.14 -6.82
C TYR A 13 15.84 7.03 -6.91
N PRO A 14 15.50 6.53 -8.12
CA PRO A 14 14.40 5.55 -8.29
C PRO A 14 14.73 4.16 -7.74
N ASN A 15 16.01 3.86 -7.51
CA ASN A 15 16.44 2.55 -7.03
C ASN A 15 17.01 2.67 -5.61
N LEU A 16 16.28 2.17 -4.63
CA LEU A 16 16.66 2.19 -3.22
C LEU A 16 16.71 0.77 -2.66
N THR A 17 17.68 0.51 -1.79
CA THR A 17 17.80 -0.76 -1.09
C THR A 17 17.00 -0.72 0.20
N GLY A 18 16.05 -1.65 0.36
CA GLY A 18 15.23 -1.72 1.58
C GLY A 18 14.15 -2.79 1.51
N SER A 19 13.39 -2.90 2.59
CA SER A 19 12.24 -3.83 2.66
C SER A 19 10.97 -3.16 2.15
N SER A 20 10.58 -3.45 0.92
CA SER A 20 9.33 -2.95 0.32
C SER A 20 8.09 -3.31 1.17
N LEU A 21 8.09 -4.51 1.78
CA LEU A 21 7.00 -4.95 2.65
C LEU A 21 6.85 -4.05 3.89
N ARG A 22 7.95 -3.69 4.55
CA ARG A 22 7.90 -2.81 5.74
C ARG A 22 7.46 -1.41 5.36
N VAL A 23 8.00 -0.86 4.28
CA VAL A 23 7.60 0.45 3.74
C VAL A 23 6.11 0.46 3.41
N LYS A 24 5.63 -0.55 2.69
CA LYS A 24 4.21 -0.72 2.38
C LYS A 24 3.35 -0.76 3.66
N GLN A 25 3.76 -1.52 4.68
CA GLN A 25 3.01 -1.65 5.93
C GLN A 25 2.93 -0.32 6.71
N ILE A 26 4.04 0.46 6.75
CA ILE A 26 4.06 1.79 7.37
C ILE A 26 3.02 2.69 6.68
N PHE A 27 3.12 2.87 5.36
CA PHE A 27 2.27 3.81 4.65
C PHE A 27 0.81 3.36 4.55
N LEU A 28 0.54 2.06 4.45
CA LEU A 28 -0.84 1.54 4.55
C LEU A 28 -1.48 1.90 5.90
N ASN A 29 -0.78 1.70 7.02
CA ASN A 29 -1.31 2.07 8.33
C ASN A 29 -1.58 3.59 8.43
N LEU A 30 -0.67 4.42 7.95
CA LEU A 30 -0.80 5.87 8.02
C LEU A 30 -1.94 6.38 7.13
N ILE A 31 -1.96 5.99 5.86
CA ILE A 31 -2.96 6.43 4.89
C ILE A 31 -4.37 5.91 5.26
N THR A 32 -4.48 4.64 5.65
CA THR A 32 -5.78 4.10 6.09
C THR A 32 -6.31 4.80 7.33
N ASN A 33 -5.44 5.21 8.28
CA ASN A 33 -5.85 6.03 9.41
C ASN A 33 -6.33 7.43 8.96
N SER A 34 -5.58 8.09 8.08
CA SER A 34 -5.97 9.40 7.53
C SER A 34 -7.30 9.37 6.78
N ILE A 35 -7.61 8.27 6.10
CA ILE A 35 -8.91 8.06 5.44
C ILE A 35 -10.01 7.78 6.47
N LYS A 36 -9.74 6.83 7.38
CA LYS A 36 -10.70 6.33 8.37
C LYS A 36 -11.19 7.42 9.33
N TYR A 37 -10.29 8.30 9.77
CA TYR A 37 -10.58 9.37 10.70
C TYR A 37 -10.80 10.71 9.99
N ASN A 38 -11.00 10.70 8.68
CA ASN A 38 -11.34 11.90 7.93
C ASN A 38 -12.81 12.27 8.06
N ARG A 39 -13.11 13.50 7.68
CA ARG A 39 -14.48 14.00 7.57
C ARG A 39 -15.07 13.62 6.21
N LYS A 40 -16.40 13.60 6.15
CA LYS A 40 -17.09 13.50 4.87
C LYS A 40 -16.68 14.66 3.95
N ASN A 41 -16.27 14.35 2.74
CA ASN A 41 -15.73 15.29 1.74
C ASN A 41 -14.35 15.90 2.11
N GLY A 42 -13.63 15.34 3.09
CA GLY A 42 -12.27 15.74 3.38
C GLY A 42 -11.25 15.26 2.34
N SER A 43 -10.01 15.74 2.47
CA SER A 43 -8.87 15.34 1.63
C SER A 43 -7.77 14.68 2.44
N VAL A 44 -6.95 13.91 1.75
CA VAL A 44 -5.65 13.42 2.21
C VAL A 44 -4.65 13.79 1.13
N ASP A 45 -3.69 14.64 1.48
CA ASP A 45 -2.65 15.10 0.58
C ASP A 45 -1.32 14.43 0.97
N CYS A 46 -0.65 13.79 0.01
CA CYS A 46 0.62 13.10 0.21
C CYS A 46 1.70 13.80 -0.61
N PHE A 47 2.81 14.12 0.04
CA PHE A 47 4.00 14.72 -0.57
C PHE A 47 5.18 13.82 -0.32
N LEU A 48 6.02 13.64 -1.33
CA LEU A 48 7.27 12.89 -1.23
C LEU A 48 8.43 13.75 -1.72
N LYS A 49 9.52 13.73 -0.97
CA LYS A 49 10.78 14.40 -1.30
C LYS A 49 11.94 13.49 -0.97
N GLU A 50 12.97 13.50 -1.81
CA GLU A 50 14.22 12.83 -1.54
C GLU A 50 15.34 13.86 -1.32
N GLU A 51 16.15 13.64 -0.30
CA GLU A 51 17.27 14.49 0.04
C GLU A 51 18.54 13.65 0.17
N LYS A 52 19.53 13.90 -0.69
CA LYS A 52 20.82 13.20 -0.65
C LYS A 52 21.56 13.54 0.63
N GLN A 53 21.89 12.53 1.43
CA GLN A 53 22.65 12.69 2.66
C GLN A 53 24.15 12.43 2.45
N SER A 54 24.49 11.47 1.59
CA SER A 54 25.87 11.13 1.20
C SER A 54 25.89 10.49 -0.19
N ASP A 55 27.05 10.07 -0.67
CA ASP A 55 27.14 9.47 -2.01
C ASP A 55 26.33 8.20 -2.17
N ASN A 56 26.11 7.45 -1.10
CA ASN A 56 25.34 6.20 -1.11
C ASN A 56 24.09 6.22 -0.23
N ARG A 57 23.66 7.40 0.27
CA ARG A 57 22.51 7.46 1.20
C ARG A 57 21.60 8.63 0.87
N VAL A 58 20.30 8.35 0.86
CA VAL A 58 19.23 9.32 0.64
C VAL A 58 18.23 9.25 1.80
N LEU A 59 17.69 10.39 2.19
CA LEU A 59 16.53 10.48 3.08
C LEU A 59 15.28 10.62 2.21
N VAL A 60 14.34 9.73 2.43
CA VAL A 60 13.01 9.82 1.84
C VAL A 60 12.08 10.45 2.88
N ASP A 61 11.64 11.67 2.60
CA ASP A 61 10.72 12.45 3.44
C ASP A 61 9.32 12.38 2.83
N VAL A 62 8.38 11.84 3.60
CA VAL A 62 6.98 11.73 3.21
C VAL A 62 6.11 12.49 4.19
N THR A 63 5.36 13.44 3.67
CA THR A 63 4.36 14.20 4.42
C THR A 63 2.97 13.72 4.02
N ILE A 64 2.16 13.31 5.01
CA ILE A 64 0.75 12.97 4.84
C ILE A 64 -0.06 13.99 5.64
N LYS A 65 -0.93 14.74 4.96
CA LYS A 65 -1.78 15.75 5.56
C LYS A 65 -3.24 15.42 5.31
N ASP A 66 -4.03 15.32 6.37
CA ASP A 66 -5.47 15.11 6.28
C ASP A 66 -6.27 16.26 6.89
N THR A 67 -7.52 16.37 6.47
CA THR A 67 -8.50 17.35 6.98
C THR A 67 -9.48 16.71 7.95
N GLY A 68 -9.05 15.66 8.65
CA GLY A 68 -9.87 14.83 9.52
C GLY A 68 -10.28 15.47 10.83
N ILE A 69 -10.68 14.62 11.76
CA ILE A 69 -11.13 15.04 13.10
C ILE A 69 -9.98 15.54 13.99
N GLY A 70 -8.72 15.26 13.61
CA GLY A 70 -7.56 15.56 14.45
C GLY A 70 -7.53 14.77 15.76
N MET A 71 -6.58 15.12 16.63
CA MET A 71 -6.31 14.43 17.88
C MET A 71 -6.08 15.42 19.01
N SER A 72 -6.47 15.03 20.24
CA SER A 72 -6.15 15.80 21.43
C SER A 72 -4.68 15.65 21.83
N GLU A 73 -4.14 16.62 22.57
CA GLU A 73 -2.76 16.55 23.07
C GLU A 73 -2.50 15.31 23.94
N ASP A 74 -3.48 14.91 24.75
CA ASP A 74 -3.34 13.76 25.64
C ASP A 74 -3.36 12.43 24.85
N PHE A 75 -4.11 12.35 23.77
CA PHE A 75 -4.06 11.20 22.87
C PHE A 75 -2.73 11.13 22.10
N LEU A 76 -2.23 12.27 21.60
CA LEU A 76 -0.95 12.36 20.91
C LEU A 76 0.23 11.84 21.74
N LYS A 77 0.26 12.14 23.05
CA LYS A 77 1.30 11.66 23.96
C LYS A 77 1.40 10.13 24.02
N ASN A 78 0.30 9.44 23.73
CA ASN A 78 0.16 8.00 23.88
C ASN A 78 -0.08 7.26 22.56
N ILE A 79 -0.08 7.95 21.42
CA ILE A 79 -0.50 7.39 20.13
C ILE A 79 0.31 6.18 19.66
N PHE A 80 1.56 6.07 20.11
CA PHE A 80 2.44 4.94 19.79
C PHE A 80 2.37 3.79 20.80
N GLN A 81 1.59 3.92 21.87
CA GLN A 81 1.40 2.83 22.81
C GLN A 81 0.42 1.80 22.23
N PRO A 82 0.71 0.48 22.40
CA PRO A 82 -0.19 -0.56 21.95
C PRO A 82 -1.58 -0.45 22.60
N PHE A 83 -2.61 -0.77 21.83
CA PHE A 83 -4.02 -0.81 22.26
C PHE A 83 -4.63 0.55 22.65
N VAL A 84 -3.93 1.65 22.46
CA VAL A 84 -4.47 2.99 22.69
C VAL A 84 -5.40 3.36 21.53
N GLN A 85 -6.61 3.79 21.89
CA GLN A 85 -7.63 4.27 20.95
C GLN A 85 -8.20 5.57 21.48
N ALA A 86 -8.58 6.49 20.57
CA ALA A 86 -9.28 7.70 20.98
C ALA A 86 -10.64 7.30 21.58
N ASP A 87 -10.93 7.76 22.81
CA ASP A 87 -12.23 7.62 23.46
C ASP A 87 -13.29 8.44 22.69
N GLN A 88 -13.79 7.89 21.62
CA GLN A 88 -15.00 8.39 20.97
C GLN A 88 -16.14 7.52 21.45
N GLY A 89 -16.98 8.12 22.32
CA GLY A 89 -18.10 7.47 22.96
C GLY A 89 -18.93 6.60 22.01
N ALA A 90 -19.84 5.81 22.54
CA ALA A 90 -20.60 4.66 21.98
C ALA A 90 -21.10 4.69 20.51
N ARG A 91 -20.60 5.57 19.66
CA ARG A 91 -20.97 5.76 18.25
C ARG A 91 -19.83 5.58 17.23
N SER A 92 -18.60 5.19 17.62
CA SER A 92 -17.58 4.96 16.62
C SER A 92 -17.80 3.59 15.96
N HIS A 93 -18.28 3.61 14.71
CA HIS A 93 -18.44 2.43 13.86
C HIS A 93 -17.08 1.79 13.45
N TYR A 94 -15.95 2.33 13.89
CA TYR A 94 -14.63 1.91 13.43
C TYR A 94 -13.84 1.25 14.57
N LYS A 95 -14.10 -0.03 14.82
CA LYS A 95 -13.26 -0.85 15.70
C LYS A 95 -11.89 -1.07 15.03
N GLY A 96 -10.83 -0.48 15.56
CA GLY A 96 -9.45 -0.83 15.25
C GLY A 96 -8.83 -1.61 16.41
N THR A 97 -7.71 -2.28 16.21
CA THR A 97 -6.99 -3.00 17.28
C THR A 97 -6.18 -2.06 18.18
N GLY A 98 -5.95 -0.80 17.77
CA GLY A 98 -5.02 0.13 18.45
C GLY A 98 -3.55 -0.25 18.29
N LEU A 99 -3.21 -1.13 17.36
CA LEU A 99 -1.83 -1.59 17.13
C LEU A 99 -1.14 -0.88 15.97
N GLY A 100 -1.89 -0.27 15.05
CA GLY A 100 -1.33 0.27 13.80
C GLY A 100 -0.21 1.29 14.01
N MET A 101 -0.38 2.25 14.91
CA MET A 101 0.65 3.28 15.17
C MET A 101 1.86 2.74 15.95
N ALA A 102 1.64 1.77 16.86
CA ALA A 102 2.74 1.08 17.54
C ALA A 102 3.60 0.29 16.55
N ILE A 103 2.96 -0.40 15.58
CA ILE A 103 3.66 -1.11 14.51
C ILE A 103 4.45 -0.13 13.63
N VAL A 104 3.85 1.00 13.25
CA VAL A 104 4.53 2.04 12.46
C VAL A 104 5.80 2.50 13.18
N LYS A 105 5.70 2.82 14.48
CA LYS A 105 6.86 3.27 15.28
C LYS A 105 7.95 2.21 15.32
N GLU A 106 7.60 0.96 15.60
CA GLU A 106 8.57 -0.16 15.66
C GLU A 106 9.26 -0.40 14.30
N LEU A 107 8.51 -0.35 13.20
CA LEU A 107 9.08 -0.53 11.86
C LEU A 107 10.03 0.60 11.50
N LEU A 108 9.66 1.85 11.81
CA LEU A 108 10.51 3.02 11.59
C LEU A 108 11.79 2.94 12.42
N ASP A 109 11.69 2.59 13.71
CA ASP A 109 12.87 2.43 14.57
C ASP A 109 13.84 1.35 14.03
N ARG A 110 13.32 0.27 13.47
CA ARG A 110 14.14 -0.79 12.81
C ARG A 110 14.74 -0.36 11.47
N MET A 111 14.28 0.74 10.90
CA MET A 111 14.74 1.30 9.64
C MET A 111 15.53 2.61 9.84
N ASP A 112 15.90 2.94 11.07
CA ASP A 112 16.53 4.21 11.45
C ASP A 112 15.70 5.43 11.01
N GLY A 113 14.40 5.24 10.82
CA GLY A 113 13.47 6.27 10.40
C GLY A 113 12.90 7.07 11.57
N THR A 114 12.32 8.21 11.27
CA THR A 114 11.66 9.08 12.26
C THR A 114 10.24 9.39 11.84
N ILE A 115 9.39 9.68 12.83
CA ILE A 115 8.02 10.14 12.62
C ILE A 115 7.72 11.30 13.55
N GLN A 116 7.14 12.34 13.00
CA GLN A 116 6.56 13.47 13.73
C GLN A 116 5.09 13.62 13.36
N ILE A 117 4.25 13.95 14.34
CA ILE A 117 2.82 14.12 14.15
C ILE A 117 2.39 15.44 14.75
N ASP A 118 1.83 16.29 13.91
CA ASP A 118 1.21 17.56 14.29
C ASP A 118 -0.30 17.43 14.05
N SER A 119 -1.09 17.54 15.12
CA SER A 119 -2.54 17.40 15.03
C SER A 119 -3.26 18.34 15.97
N VAL A 120 -4.37 18.87 15.50
CA VAL A 120 -5.25 19.72 16.30
C VAL A 120 -6.68 19.19 16.15
N GLU A 121 -7.36 19.04 17.28
CA GLU A 121 -8.76 18.59 17.25
C GLU A 121 -9.59 19.47 16.31
N ASN A 122 -10.37 18.80 15.49
CA ASN A 122 -11.23 19.41 14.50
C ASN A 122 -10.53 20.20 13.38
N GLN A 123 -9.22 20.08 13.20
CA GLN A 123 -8.49 20.73 12.11
C GLN A 123 -7.78 19.74 11.16
N GLY A 124 -7.55 18.51 11.64
CA GLY A 124 -6.87 17.46 10.88
C GLY A 124 -5.51 17.11 11.46
N THR A 125 -4.75 16.31 10.70
CA THR A 125 -3.44 15.80 11.11
C THR A 125 -2.43 15.97 10.00
N THR A 126 -1.19 16.29 10.36
CA THR A 126 -0.03 16.25 9.49
C THR A 126 0.98 15.28 10.06
N ILE A 127 1.40 14.32 9.27
CA ILE A 127 2.38 13.30 9.64
C ILE A 127 3.60 13.47 8.75
N HIS A 128 4.78 13.61 9.36
CA HIS A 128 6.06 13.62 8.68
C HIS A 128 6.82 12.34 8.99
N VAL A 129 7.22 11.62 7.96
CA VAL A 129 8.00 10.39 8.07
C VAL A 129 9.27 10.55 7.26
N VAL A 130 10.43 10.34 7.90
CA VAL A 130 11.72 10.35 7.22
C VAL A 130 12.37 8.99 7.38
N ILE A 131 12.73 8.36 6.26
CA ILE A 131 13.37 7.04 6.24
C ILE A 131 14.67 7.14 5.45
N PRO A 132 15.81 6.77 6.05
CA PRO A 132 17.08 6.67 5.31
C PRO A 132 17.09 5.37 4.49
N PHE A 133 17.56 5.50 3.24
CA PHE A 133 17.80 4.37 2.35
C PHE A 133 19.21 4.43 1.78
N GLU A 134 19.76 3.27 1.46
CA GLU A 134 20.93 3.19 0.61
C GLU A 134 20.49 3.30 -0.85
N ILE A 135 21.22 4.12 -1.60
CA ILE A 135 21.02 4.21 -3.05
C ILE A 135 21.56 2.91 -3.64
N ALA A 136 20.69 2.15 -4.29
CA ALA A 136 21.14 0.98 -5.01
C ALA A 136 21.98 1.43 -6.20
N GLU A 137 23.23 0.95 -6.29
CA GLU A 137 23.96 1.02 -7.55
C GLU A 137 23.06 0.36 -8.60
N GLU A 138 22.94 0.97 -9.77
CA GLU A 138 22.26 0.31 -10.87
C GLU A 138 22.86 -1.09 -10.99
N PRO A 139 22.08 -2.15 -10.81
CA PRO A 139 22.63 -3.47 -10.99
C PRO A 139 23.16 -3.50 -12.41
N ALA A 140 24.48 -3.76 -12.55
CA ALA A 140 25.18 -3.82 -13.82
C ALA A 140 24.56 -4.86 -14.81
N ALA A 141 23.45 -5.43 -14.49
CA ALA A 141 22.63 -6.33 -15.27
C ALA A 141 21.18 -6.42 -14.75
N VAL A 142 20.51 -5.34 -14.38
CA VAL A 142 19.17 -5.15 -14.89
C VAL A 142 19.38 -4.58 -16.30
N GLN A 143 19.97 -5.40 -17.19
CA GLN A 143 19.52 -5.29 -18.55
C GLN A 143 18.04 -5.03 -18.46
N LYS A 144 17.67 -3.80 -18.80
CA LYS A 144 16.33 -3.39 -19.09
C LYS A 144 15.39 -4.60 -19.25
N MET A 145 14.66 -4.96 -18.19
CA MET A 145 13.33 -5.51 -18.39
C MET A 145 12.39 -4.41 -18.95
N SER A 146 13.00 -3.27 -19.32
CA SER A 146 12.48 -2.35 -20.31
C SER A 146 12.71 -3.04 -21.64
N GLU A 147 11.64 -3.57 -22.19
CA GLU A 147 11.61 -4.25 -23.46
C GLU A 147 12.03 -5.76 -23.40
N LEU A 148 11.49 -6.56 -22.48
CA LEU A 148 10.77 -7.71 -23.03
C LEU A 148 9.91 -7.10 -24.14
N PRO A 149 10.03 -7.56 -25.42
CA PRO A 149 9.09 -7.11 -26.42
C PRO A 149 7.74 -7.21 -25.72
N LYS A 150 6.93 -6.13 -25.72
CA LYS A 150 5.57 -6.21 -25.19
C LYS A 150 4.93 -7.33 -25.98
N GLU A 151 5.14 -8.55 -25.51
CA GLU A 151 4.45 -9.70 -26.07
C GLU A 151 3.02 -9.29 -25.90
N ASN A 152 2.35 -9.17 -27.01
CA ASN A 152 1.02 -8.68 -27.07
C ASN A 152 0.16 -9.66 -26.26
N LEU A 153 -0.10 -9.34 -24.99
CA LEU A 153 -0.93 -10.14 -24.09
C LEU A 153 -2.40 -10.14 -24.53
N PHE A 154 -2.69 -9.40 -25.60
CA PHE A 154 -4.02 -9.31 -26.17
C PHE A 154 -4.52 -10.71 -26.58
N GLY A 155 -5.64 -11.10 -25.99
CA GLY A 155 -6.26 -12.39 -26.24
C GLY A 155 -5.76 -13.56 -25.38
N CYS A 156 -4.76 -13.35 -24.50
CA CYS A 156 -4.42 -14.33 -23.46
C CYS A 156 -5.62 -14.59 -22.56
N ARG A 157 -5.74 -15.82 -22.09
CA ARG A 157 -6.84 -16.29 -21.23
C ARG A 157 -6.27 -16.65 -19.87
N ILE A 158 -6.67 -15.89 -18.85
CA ILE A 158 -6.18 -16.06 -17.47
C ILE A 158 -7.34 -16.51 -16.59
N LEU A 159 -7.07 -17.51 -15.74
CA LEU A 159 -7.90 -17.84 -14.60
C LEU A 159 -7.38 -17.08 -13.38
N LEU A 160 -8.21 -16.20 -12.80
CA LEU A 160 -7.92 -15.41 -11.61
C LEU A 160 -8.72 -15.94 -10.43
N ALA A 161 -8.02 -16.41 -9.39
CA ALA A 161 -8.63 -16.87 -8.14
C ALA A 161 -8.20 -15.97 -6.98
N GLU A 162 -9.16 -15.27 -6.38
CA GLU A 162 -8.96 -14.29 -5.30
C GLU A 162 -10.26 -14.24 -4.49
N ASP A 163 -10.20 -14.44 -3.18
CA ASP A 163 -11.37 -14.47 -2.31
C ASP A 163 -11.92 -13.08 -1.98
N ASN A 164 -11.05 -12.08 -1.93
CA ASN A 164 -11.48 -10.72 -1.69
C ASN A 164 -12.07 -10.10 -2.97
N GLU A 165 -13.38 -9.81 -2.94
CA GLU A 165 -14.13 -9.25 -4.06
C GLU A 165 -13.46 -7.99 -4.66
N LEU A 166 -13.02 -7.05 -3.80
CA LEU A 166 -12.39 -5.81 -4.26
C LEU A 166 -11.03 -6.06 -4.95
N ASN A 167 -10.21 -6.96 -4.39
CA ASN A 167 -8.93 -7.33 -4.98
C ASN A 167 -9.15 -8.01 -6.34
N ARG A 168 -10.13 -8.91 -6.41
CA ARG A 168 -10.50 -9.63 -7.64
C ARG A 168 -10.97 -8.67 -8.71
N GLU A 169 -11.87 -7.72 -8.36
CA GLU A 169 -12.34 -6.70 -9.32
C GLU A 169 -11.18 -5.83 -9.85
N ILE A 170 -10.29 -5.36 -8.97
CA ILE A 170 -9.13 -4.53 -9.37
C ILE A 170 -8.20 -5.33 -10.29
N ALA A 171 -7.84 -6.56 -9.92
CA ALA A 171 -6.98 -7.40 -10.72
C ALA A 171 -7.61 -7.73 -12.09
N ALA A 172 -8.90 -8.09 -12.10
CA ALA A 172 -9.63 -8.36 -13.33
C ALA A 172 -9.72 -7.13 -14.23
N PHE A 173 -9.94 -5.93 -13.65
CA PHE A 173 -9.96 -4.67 -14.40
C PHE A 173 -8.62 -4.40 -15.09
N LEU A 174 -7.51 -4.49 -14.34
CA LEU A 174 -6.16 -4.24 -14.89
C LEU A 174 -5.80 -5.22 -16.00
N LEU A 175 -6.13 -6.50 -15.84
CA LEU A 175 -5.88 -7.51 -16.87
C LEU A 175 -6.74 -7.28 -18.11
N LYS A 176 -8.02 -6.96 -17.95
CA LYS A 176 -8.94 -6.68 -19.07
C LYS A 176 -8.54 -5.41 -19.83
N ASP A 177 -7.99 -4.40 -19.15
CA ASP A 177 -7.49 -3.17 -19.77
C ASP A 177 -6.29 -3.44 -20.71
N GLU A 178 -5.49 -4.45 -20.40
CA GLU A 178 -4.40 -4.95 -21.28
C GLU A 178 -4.89 -5.93 -22.36
N GLY A 179 -6.20 -6.09 -22.53
CA GLY A 179 -6.80 -6.95 -23.57
C GLY A 179 -6.80 -8.44 -23.26
N ILE A 180 -6.63 -8.81 -21.99
CA ILE A 180 -6.62 -10.19 -21.48
C ILE A 180 -8.06 -10.64 -21.19
N SER A 181 -8.38 -11.88 -21.55
CA SER A 181 -9.64 -12.54 -21.17
C SER A 181 -9.50 -13.16 -19.79
N VAL A 182 -10.29 -12.71 -18.81
CA VAL A 182 -10.20 -13.17 -17.43
C VAL A 182 -11.41 -14.03 -17.07
N THR A 183 -11.17 -15.24 -16.57
CA THR A 183 -12.15 -16.06 -15.86
C THR A 183 -11.91 -15.87 -14.35
N GLU A 184 -12.93 -15.48 -13.62
CA GLU A 184 -12.83 -15.16 -12.20
C GLU A 184 -13.33 -16.33 -11.34
N ALA A 185 -12.66 -16.59 -10.22
CA ALA A 185 -13.01 -17.57 -9.20
C ALA A 185 -12.87 -16.93 -7.80
N GLU A 186 -13.78 -17.25 -6.89
CA GLU A 186 -13.83 -16.65 -5.55
C GLU A 186 -13.07 -17.46 -4.50
N ASP A 187 -12.70 -18.68 -4.85
CA ASP A 187 -11.95 -19.60 -4.01
C ASP A 187 -11.22 -20.66 -4.87
N GLY A 188 -10.38 -21.47 -4.22
CA GLY A 188 -9.62 -22.53 -4.89
C GLY A 188 -10.51 -23.64 -5.46
N GLN A 189 -11.65 -23.94 -4.85
CA GLN A 189 -12.58 -24.97 -5.36
C GLN A 189 -13.21 -24.51 -6.67
N GLN A 190 -13.70 -23.29 -6.72
CA GLN A 190 -14.26 -22.70 -7.95
C GLN A 190 -13.20 -22.59 -9.05
N ALA A 191 -11.95 -22.25 -8.67
CA ALA A 191 -10.84 -22.23 -9.63
C ALA A 191 -10.60 -23.58 -10.27
N VAL A 192 -10.56 -24.67 -9.47
CA VAL A 192 -10.45 -26.05 -9.97
C VAL A 192 -11.61 -26.41 -10.88
N GLU A 193 -12.84 -26.07 -10.48
CA GLU A 193 -14.03 -26.33 -11.31
C GLU A 193 -13.99 -25.60 -12.66
N CYS A 194 -13.57 -24.33 -12.65
CA CYS A 194 -13.40 -23.55 -13.88
C CYS A 194 -12.30 -24.17 -14.78
N PHE A 195 -11.19 -24.59 -14.18
CA PHE A 195 -10.08 -25.19 -14.91
C PHE A 195 -10.48 -26.53 -15.55
N LEU A 196 -11.15 -27.41 -14.81
CA LEU A 196 -11.55 -28.73 -15.30
C LEU A 196 -12.66 -28.71 -16.35
N LYS A 197 -13.47 -27.65 -16.42
CA LYS A 197 -14.52 -27.47 -17.45
C LYS A 197 -13.95 -27.13 -18.83
N MET A 198 -12.70 -26.69 -18.89
CA MET A 198 -12.08 -26.23 -20.11
C MET A 198 -11.14 -27.32 -20.70
N PRO A 199 -10.93 -27.36 -22.02
CA PRO A 199 -9.97 -28.27 -22.62
C PRO A 199 -8.55 -27.94 -22.17
N GLU A 200 -7.66 -28.94 -22.26
CA GLU A 200 -6.23 -28.77 -21.98
C GLU A 200 -5.63 -27.61 -22.82
N GLY A 201 -4.85 -26.73 -22.18
CA GLY A 201 -4.25 -25.57 -22.82
C GLY A 201 -5.22 -24.41 -23.07
N TYR A 202 -6.43 -24.42 -22.49
CA TYR A 202 -7.37 -23.30 -22.62
C TYR A 202 -6.87 -22.03 -21.94
N TYR A 203 -6.34 -22.16 -20.72
CA TYR A 203 -5.75 -21.03 -20.00
C TYR A 203 -4.26 -20.92 -20.29
N ASP A 204 -3.80 -19.72 -20.56
CA ASP A 204 -2.40 -19.39 -20.78
C ASP A 204 -1.66 -19.21 -19.45
N ALA A 205 -2.37 -18.77 -18.40
CA ALA A 205 -1.86 -18.66 -17.04
C ALA A 205 -2.98 -18.75 -15.98
N VAL A 206 -2.58 -19.05 -14.74
CA VAL A 206 -3.42 -19.00 -13.56
C VAL A 206 -2.79 -18.02 -12.57
N LEU A 207 -3.53 -17.00 -12.14
CA LEU A 207 -3.18 -16.11 -11.03
C LEU A 207 -4.04 -16.51 -9.83
N MET A 208 -3.38 -16.88 -8.74
CA MET A 208 -4.07 -17.47 -7.59
C MET A 208 -3.52 -16.93 -6.28
N ASP A 209 -4.38 -16.43 -5.40
CA ASP A 209 -4.00 -16.16 -4.03
C ASP A 209 -3.69 -17.48 -3.31
N ILE A 210 -2.66 -17.46 -2.46
CA ILE A 210 -2.21 -18.63 -1.70
C ILE A 210 -3.16 -18.93 -0.54
N MET A 211 -3.76 -17.89 0.08
CA MET A 211 -4.59 -18.03 1.26
C MET A 211 -6.05 -17.66 0.97
N MET A 212 -6.84 -18.65 0.60
CA MET A 212 -8.27 -18.51 0.35
C MET A 212 -9.10 -19.42 1.28
N PRO A 213 -10.36 -19.05 1.59
CA PRO A 213 -11.30 -19.93 2.27
C PRO A 213 -11.58 -21.20 1.46
N GLU A 214 -12.06 -22.24 2.13
CA GLU A 214 -12.46 -23.55 1.59
C GLU A 214 -11.29 -24.34 0.98
N MET A 215 -10.52 -23.77 0.05
CA MET A 215 -9.37 -24.40 -0.58
C MET A 215 -8.29 -23.33 -0.86
N ASN A 216 -7.12 -23.51 -0.27
CA ASN A 216 -5.93 -22.69 -0.55
C ASN A 216 -5.45 -22.87 -2.00
N GLY A 217 -4.72 -21.87 -2.49
CA GLY A 217 -4.10 -21.90 -3.81
C GLY A 217 -2.92 -22.85 -3.92
#